data_2d57160986ff5136f8f31f53acf91c5a
#
_entry.id   2d57160986ff5136f8f31f53acf91c5a
#
_cell.length_a   1.000
_cell.length_b   1.000
_cell.length_c   1.000
_cell.angle_alpha   90.00
_cell.angle_beta   90.00
_cell.angle_gamma   90.00
#
_symmetry.space_group_name_H-M   'P 1'
#
loop_
_entity.id
_entity.type
_entity.pdbx_description
1 polymer ?
#
loop_
_entity_poly.entity_id
_entity_poly.type
_entity_poly.pdbx_seq_one_letter_code
_entity_poly.pdbx_strand_id
1 'polypeptide(L)'
;MCDKAEDSDIKPNGGYVSLHNHSHYSLLDSCAKPEEAIARAQELGQNSYALTDHGNMYGAVKVYDECTKRGIKPIIGSEFYFTNEHGEKERKSRHITLIAQNNVGLSNLYKLSLIHI
;
A
#
# COMPACT_ATOMS: atom_id res chain seq x y z
N MET A 1 -25.82 2.25 -1.38
CA MET A 1 -25.64 3.57 -1.99
C MET A 1 -24.91 4.43 -0.99
N CYS A 2 -23.61 4.66 -1.19
CA CYS A 2 -22.90 5.65 -0.39
C CYS A 2 -23.26 7.00 -1.00
N ASP A 3 -23.99 7.83 -0.24
CA ASP A 3 -24.26 9.21 -0.61
C ASP A 3 -22.91 9.91 -0.82
N LYS A 4 -22.72 10.47 -2.02
CA LYS A 4 -21.61 11.37 -2.27
C LYS A 4 -21.82 12.59 -1.39
N ALA A 5 -21.13 12.68 -0.26
CA ALA A 5 -20.99 13.93 0.45
C ALA A 5 -20.46 14.97 -0.56
N GLU A 6 -21.11 16.12 -0.66
CA GLU A 6 -20.66 17.20 -1.52
C GLU A 6 -19.29 17.67 -1.04
N ASP A 7 -18.27 17.36 -1.84
CA ASP A 7 -16.83 17.51 -1.53
C ASP A 7 -16.35 18.98 -1.73
N SER A 8 -17.22 19.95 -1.60
CA SER A 8 -16.94 21.37 -1.90
C SER A 8 -15.97 22.06 -0.96
N ASP A 9 -15.59 21.44 0.16
CA ASP A 9 -14.75 22.05 1.20
C ASP A 9 -13.42 21.32 1.49
N ILE A 10 -13.06 20.27 0.72
CA ILE A 10 -11.79 19.58 0.93
C ILE A 10 -10.66 20.39 0.31
N LYS A 11 -9.95 21.14 1.15
CA LYS A 11 -8.70 21.79 0.77
C LYS A 11 -7.66 20.72 0.43
N PRO A 12 -6.83 20.93 -0.63
CA PRO A 12 -5.68 20.06 -0.90
C PRO A 12 -4.88 19.87 0.38
N ASN A 13 -4.62 18.63 0.76
CA ASN A 13 -4.01 18.33 2.06
C ASN A 13 -2.51 18.61 2.04
N GLY A 14 -2.08 19.83 1.87
CA GLY A 14 -0.77 20.36 2.20
C GLY A 14 0.46 19.43 2.12
N GLY A 15 0.48 18.42 1.23
CA GLY A 15 1.60 17.52 1.06
C GLY A 15 1.54 16.21 1.88
N TYR A 16 0.43 15.90 2.56
CA TYR A 16 0.26 14.62 3.25
C TYR A 16 0.19 13.46 2.24
N VAL A 17 0.89 12.38 2.54
CA VAL A 17 0.82 11.10 1.82
C VAL A 17 0.72 9.97 2.84
N SER A 18 -0.31 9.13 2.75
CA SER A 18 -0.40 7.92 3.56
C SER A 18 0.61 6.89 3.07
N LEU A 19 1.48 6.41 3.97
CA LEU A 19 2.49 5.40 3.67
C LEU A 19 2.08 3.98 4.05
N HIS A 20 0.88 3.80 4.59
CA HIS A 20 0.37 2.50 5.05
C HIS A 20 -1.05 2.30 4.52
N ASN A 21 -1.18 1.67 3.37
CA ASN A 21 -2.46 1.39 2.72
C ASN A 21 -2.53 -0.06 2.25
N HIS A 22 -3.70 -0.66 2.44
CA HIS A 22 -4.01 -2.00 1.95
C HIS A 22 -4.97 -1.93 0.78
N SER A 23 -4.72 -2.73 -0.25
CA SER A 23 -5.64 -2.94 -1.36
C SER A 23 -6.48 -4.20 -1.16
N HIS A 24 -7.40 -4.47 -2.09
CA HIS A 24 -8.19 -5.71 -2.10
C HIS A 24 -7.35 -6.98 -2.23
N TYR A 25 -6.03 -6.88 -2.50
CA TYR A 25 -5.11 -8.02 -2.44
C TYR A 25 -4.72 -8.40 -1.00
N SER A 26 -4.99 -7.54 -0.01
CA SER A 26 -5.00 -7.89 1.42
C SER A 26 -6.33 -8.55 1.77
N LEU A 27 -6.47 -9.85 1.47
CA LEU A 27 -7.71 -10.61 1.61
C LEU A 27 -8.26 -10.55 3.03
N LEU A 28 -9.58 -10.36 3.16
CA LEU A 28 -10.32 -10.21 4.41
C LEU A 28 -9.98 -8.96 5.23
N ASP A 29 -9.13 -8.07 4.73
CA ASP A 29 -8.70 -6.86 5.42
C ASP A 29 -9.11 -5.57 4.69
N SER A 30 -9.05 -5.57 3.36
CA SER A 30 -9.41 -4.42 2.55
C SER A 30 -10.20 -4.79 1.30
N CYS A 31 -11.14 -3.92 0.92
CA CYS A 31 -11.87 -3.99 -0.34
C CYS A 31 -11.48 -2.87 -1.33
N ALA A 32 -10.51 -2.05 -0.98
CA ALA A 32 -10.09 -0.91 -1.79
C ALA A 32 -9.41 -1.36 -3.08
N LYS A 33 -9.98 -0.98 -4.22
CA LYS A 33 -9.34 -1.21 -5.52
C LYS A 33 -8.27 -0.14 -5.75
N PRO A 34 -7.06 -0.53 -6.20
CA PRO A 34 -5.97 0.42 -6.40
C PRO A 34 -6.36 1.62 -7.27
N GLU A 35 -7.09 1.41 -8.35
CA GLU A 35 -7.47 2.46 -9.29
C GLU A 35 -8.37 3.52 -8.63
N GLU A 36 -9.33 3.08 -7.82
CA GLU A 36 -10.26 3.96 -7.11
C GLU A 36 -9.54 4.73 -6.00
N ALA A 37 -8.66 4.05 -5.25
CA ALA A 37 -7.88 4.65 -4.18
C ALA A 37 -6.88 5.70 -4.71
N ILE A 38 -6.19 5.41 -5.82
CA ILE A 38 -5.25 6.34 -6.46
C ILE A 38 -5.99 7.53 -7.04
N ALA A 39 -7.15 7.32 -7.69
CA ALA A 39 -7.99 8.39 -8.19
C ALA A 39 -8.41 9.33 -7.04
N ARG A 40 -8.83 8.76 -5.92
CA ARG A 40 -9.22 9.54 -4.73
C ARG A 40 -8.05 10.29 -4.12
N ALA A 41 -6.88 9.68 -4.05
CA ALA A 41 -5.67 10.36 -3.59
C ALA A 41 -5.35 11.59 -4.46
N GLN A 42 -5.49 11.46 -5.78
CA GLN A 42 -5.30 12.57 -6.73
C GLN A 42 -6.33 13.69 -6.54
N GLU A 43 -7.60 13.35 -6.36
CA GLU A 43 -8.67 14.33 -6.07
C GLU A 43 -8.38 15.13 -4.79
N LEU A 44 -7.79 14.48 -3.78
CA LEU A 44 -7.38 15.11 -2.52
C LEU A 44 -6.06 15.89 -2.63
N GLY A 45 -5.49 16.02 -3.82
CA GLY A 45 -4.25 16.77 -4.06
C GLY A 45 -2.98 16.05 -3.61
N GLN A 46 -3.03 14.73 -3.36
CA GLN A 46 -1.83 13.94 -3.07
C GLN A 46 -1.03 13.71 -4.36
N ASN A 47 0.29 13.84 -4.26
CA ASN A 47 1.21 13.64 -5.39
C ASN A 47 1.88 12.27 -5.40
N SER A 48 1.57 11.43 -4.43
CA SER A 48 2.14 10.10 -4.26
C SER A 48 1.11 9.16 -3.66
N TYR A 49 1.23 7.86 -3.94
CA TYR A 49 0.41 6.82 -3.35
C TYR A 49 1.27 5.62 -2.97
N ALA A 50 1.14 5.13 -1.73
CA ALA A 50 1.84 3.95 -1.25
C ALA A 50 0.94 2.72 -1.25
N LEU A 51 1.48 1.57 -1.67
CA LEU A 51 0.90 0.26 -1.50
C LEU A 51 1.71 -0.53 -0.48
N THR A 52 1.06 -1.06 0.54
CA THR A 52 1.69 -1.86 1.61
C THR A 52 0.79 -3.00 2.06
N ASP A 53 0.44 -3.88 1.11
CA ASP A 53 -0.42 -5.03 1.38
C ASP A 53 0.21 -6.03 2.35
N HIS A 54 -0.61 -6.82 3.01
CA HIS A 54 -0.17 -7.87 3.96
C HIS A 54 0.56 -9.00 3.25
N GLY A 55 1.86 -9.14 3.51
CA GLY A 55 2.70 -10.27 3.14
C GLY A 55 2.78 -10.60 1.65
N ASN A 56 2.28 -9.72 0.77
CA ASN A 56 2.29 -9.94 -0.66
C ASN A 56 2.60 -8.68 -1.46
N MET A 57 2.98 -8.88 -2.72
CA MET A 57 3.32 -7.85 -3.68
C MET A 57 2.43 -7.90 -4.93
N TYR A 58 1.26 -8.55 -4.85
CA TYR A 58 0.41 -8.81 -6.02
C TYR A 58 -0.07 -7.53 -6.71
N GLY A 59 -0.34 -6.49 -5.95
CA GLY A 59 -0.79 -5.20 -6.47
C GLY A 59 0.32 -4.28 -6.98
N ALA A 60 1.59 -4.61 -6.81
CA ALA A 60 2.72 -3.70 -7.04
C ALA A 60 2.78 -3.17 -8.47
N VAL A 61 2.70 -4.05 -9.47
CA VAL A 61 2.73 -3.65 -10.89
C VAL A 61 1.53 -2.79 -11.24
N LYS A 62 0.34 -3.19 -10.79
CA LYS A 62 -0.90 -2.47 -11.06
C LYS A 62 -0.88 -1.05 -10.48
N VAL A 63 -0.42 -0.90 -9.24
CA VAL A 63 -0.28 0.42 -8.60
C VAL A 63 0.77 1.26 -9.30
N TYR A 64 1.90 0.67 -9.68
CA TYR A 64 2.94 1.36 -10.43
C TYR A 64 2.41 1.93 -11.75
N ASP A 65 1.73 1.10 -12.55
CA ASP A 65 1.18 1.50 -13.83
C ASP A 65 0.10 2.57 -13.69
N GLU A 66 -0.81 2.41 -12.75
CA GLU A 66 -1.90 3.36 -12.53
C GLU A 66 -1.41 4.71 -12.02
N CYS A 67 -0.45 4.72 -11.08
CA CYS A 67 0.17 5.95 -10.61
C CYS A 67 0.92 6.66 -11.74
N THR A 68 1.67 5.92 -12.55
CA THR A 68 2.43 6.47 -13.67
C THR A 68 1.51 7.11 -14.72
N LYS A 69 0.40 6.46 -15.06
CA LYS A 69 -0.61 7.02 -15.97
C LYS A 69 -1.20 8.34 -15.47
N ARG A 70 -1.35 8.49 -14.16
CA ARG A 70 -1.94 9.66 -13.52
C ARG A 70 -0.93 10.74 -13.14
N GLY A 71 0.37 10.52 -13.35
CA GLY A 71 1.44 11.43 -12.94
C GLY A 71 1.63 11.51 -11.42
N ILE A 72 1.21 10.46 -10.68
CA ILE A 72 1.40 10.32 -9.24
C ILE A 72 2.61 9.44 -9.00
N LYS A 73 3.42 9.75 -7.99
CA LYS A 73 4.59 8.95 -7.62
C LYS A 73 4.16 7.64 -6.93
N PRO A 74 4.46 6.45 -7.49
CA PRO A 74 4.22 5.19 -6.81
C PRO A 74 5.25 4.98 -5.69
N ILE A 75 4.79 4.52 -4.54
CA ILE A 75 5.60 4.07 -3.40
C ILE A 75 5.22 2.62 -3.15
N ILE A 76 6.16 1.70 -3.35
CA ILE A 76 5.89 0.27 -3.28
C ILE A 76 6.50 -0.31 -2.03
N GLY A 77 5.69 -1.00 -1.26
CA GLY A 77 6.05 -1.67 -0.02
C GLY A 77 5.19 -2.88 0.26
N SER A 78 5.36 -3.45 1.42
CA SER A 78 4.50 -4.50 1.96
C SER A 78 4.58 -4.52 3.48
N GLU A 79 3.52 -4.99 4.12
CA GLU A 79 3.47 -5.20 5.56
C GLU A 79 3.75 -6.67 5.86
N PHE A 80 4.84 -6.94 6.59
CA PHE A 80 5.28 -8.27 6.95
C PHE A 80 5.05 -8.57 8.43
N TYR A 81 5.00 -9.86 8.75
CA TYR A 81 4.99 -10.31 10.12
C TYR A 81 6.42 -10.36 10.67
N PHE A 82 6.59 -9.88 11.88
CA PHE A 82 7.87 -9.88 12.60
C PHE A 82 7.72 -10.66 13.92
N THR A 83 8.65 -11.58 14.16
CA THR A 83 8.76 -12.31 15.43
C THR A 83 10.15 -12.13 16.03
N ASN A 84 10.24 -12.06 17.35
CA ASN A 84 11.53 -11.93 18.06
C ASN A 84 12.26 -13.26 18.22
N GLU A 85 11.61 -14.40 18.00
CA GLU A 85 12.16 -15.73 18.27
C GLU A 85 12.00 -16.67 17.08
N HIS A 86 13.10 -17.31 16.69
CA HIS A 86 13.10 -18.35 15.67
C HIS A 86 12.46 -19.62 16.26
N GLY A 87 11.28 -19.97 15.76
CA GLY A 87 10.73 -21.33 15.90
C GLY A 87 9.57 -21.50 16.86
N GLU A 88 9.14 -20.52 17.63
CA GLU A 88 7.91 -20.64 18.41
C GLU A 88 6.73 -20.04 17.64
N LYS A 89 5.63 -20.82 17.55
CA LYS A 89 4.33 -20.35 17.08
C LYS A 89 3.72 -19.38 18.10
N GLU A 90 4.34 -18.24 18.32
CA GLU A 90 3.72 -17.21 19.14
C GLU A 90 2.51 -16.63 18.39
N ARG A 91 1.36 -16.68 19.06
CA ARG A 91 0.08 -16.10 18.60
C ARG A 91 0.08 -14.58 18.51
N LYS A 92 1.20 -13.92 18.76
CA LYS A 92 1.38 -12.45 18.73
C LYS A 92 2.45 -12.07 17.71
N SER A 93 2.13 -12.19 16.43
CA SER A 93 2.94 -11.58 15.39
C SER A 93 2.79 -10.06 15.44
N ARG A 94 3.91 -9.35 15.39
CA ARG A 94 3.93 -7.89 15.17
C ARG A 94 4.05 -7.63 13.69
N HIS A 95 3.57 -6.48 13.25
CA HIS A 95 3.69 -6.07 11.86
C HIS A 95 4.83 -5.07 11.70
N ILE A 96 5.50 -5.16 10.55
CA ILE A 96 6.48 -4.19 10.10
C ILE A 96 6.19 -3.82 8.66
N THR A 97 6.03 -2.52 8.39
CA THR A 97 5.86 -2.01 7.05
C THR A 97 7.22 -1.67 6.45
N LEU A 98 7.56 -2.31 5.33
CA LEU A 98 8.79 -2.08 4.59
C LEU A 98 8.48 -1.44 3.24
N ILE A 99 9.22 -0.38 2.89
CA ILE A 99 9.08 0.36 1.64
C ILE A 99 10.37 0.27 0.84
N ALA A 100 10.26 -0.01 -0.47
CA ALA A 100 11.40 -0.05 -1.35
C ALA A 100 11.93 1.36 -1.64
N GLN A 101 13.19 1.59 -1.35
CA GLN A 101 13.88 2.84 -1.69
C GLN A 101 14.37 2.87 -3.14
N ASN A 102 14.68 1.69 -3.68
CA ASN A 102 15.22 1.49 -5.04
C ASN A 102 14.93 0.08 -5.54
N ASN A 103 15.40 -0.25 -6.74
CA ASN A 103 15.16 -1.55 -7.35
C ASN A 103 15.77 -2.73 -6.58
N VAL A 104 16.86 -2.52 -5.83
CA VAL A 104 17.44 -3.56 -4.96
C VAL A 104 16.48 -3.84 -3.79
N GLY A 105 15.96 -2.80 -3.16
CA GLY A 105 14.95 -2.91 -2.12
C GLY A 105 13.67 -3.60 -2.63
N LEU A 106 13.21 -3.24 -3.83
CA LEU A 106 12.05 -3.88 -4.46
C LEU A 106 12.28 -5.38 -4.69
N SER A 107 13.44 -5.76 -5.23
CA SER A 107 13.82 -7.18 -5.40
C SER A 107 13.84 -7.93 -4.07
N ASN A 108 14.31 -7.31 -3.00
CA ASN A 108 14.31 -7.91 -1.67
C ASN A 108 12.89 -8.07 -1.10
N LEU A 109 11.99 -7.11 -1.33
CA LEU A 109 10.59 -7.24 -0.94
C LEU A 109 9.90 -8.41 -1.66
N TYR A 110 10.16 -8.60 -2.96
CA TYR A 110 9.65 -9.78 -3.67
C TYR A 110 10.14 -11.09 -3.06
N LYS A 111 11.42 -11.18 -2.70
CA LYS A 111 11.96 -12.37 -2.02
C LYS A 111 11.31 -12.62 -0.68
N LEU A 112 11.12 -11.57 0.12
CA LEU A 112 10.43 -11.66 1.42
C LEU A 112 8.97 -12.10 1.25
N SER A 113 8.26 -11.58 0.25
CA SER A 113 6.86 -11.95 0.01
C SER A 113 6.71 -13.43 -0.35
N LEU A 114 7.68 -14.01 -1.05
CA LEU A 114 7.69 -15.45 -1.38
C LEU A 114 7.94 -16.34 -0.16
N ILE A 115 8.69 -15.87 0.83
CA ILE A 115 8.96 -16.61 2.07
C ILE A 115 7.71 -16.63 2.97
N HIS A 116 6.89 -15.58 2.94
CA HIS A 116 5.67 -15.47 3.74
C HIS A 116 4.48 -16.29 3.23
N ILE A 117 4.54 -16.77 2.02
CA ILE A 117 3.55 -17.68 1.46
C ILE A 117 3.81 -19.11 1.95
#